data_0264e31c6f97e46248d268b74377510b
#
_entry.id   0264e31c6f97e46248d268b74377510b
#
_cell.length_a   1.000
_cell.length_b   1.000
_cell.length_c   1.000
_cell.angle_alpha   90.00
_cell.angle_beta   90.00
_cell.angle_gamma   90.00
#
_symmetry.space_group_name_H-M   'P 1'
#
loop_
_entity.id
_entity.type
_entity.pdbx_description
1 polymer ?
#
loop_
_entity_poly.entity_id
_entity_poly.type
_entity_poly.pdbx_seq_one_letter_code
_entity_poly.pdbx_strand_id
1 'polypeptide(L)'
;MKRSGKRRFLSLWLTLLMVLSLTTGMSFTAAAADHDIVVLYTNDVHCGVDDNIGYAGLALYKKQMLEQTPYVVLVDAGDAIQGAPIGTLSDGGYLIDIMNKVGYDFAVPGNHEFDYGMPRFLELAAKLSCGYYSCNFMDLRTGQTVFAPYKMMT
;
A
#
# COMPACT_ATOMS: atom_id res chain seq x y z
N MET A 1 55.09 33.39 19.01
CA MET A 1 53.80 33.44 18.26
C MET A 1 53.59 32.18 17.41
N LYS A 2 53.11 31.04 18.00
CA LYS A 2 52.85 29.77 17.25
C LYS A 2 51.44 29.23 17.48
N ARG A 3 50.40 30.08 17.63
CA ARG A 3 49.01 29.69 17.86
C ARG A 3 48.08 29.65 16.62
N SER A 4 48.55 30.09 15.46
CA SER A 4 47.73 30.24 14.24
C SER A 4 47.48 28.91 13.51
N GLY A 5 48.44 27.97 13.50
CA GLY A 5 48.34 26.72 12.75
C GLY A 5 47.32 25.74 13.34
N LYS A 6 47.27 25.61 14.68
CA LYS A 6 46.34 24.70 15.34
C LYS A 6 44.88 25.12 15.18
N ARG A 7 44.58 26.41 15.16
CA ARG A 7 43.19 26.92 14.94
C ARG A 7 42.75 26.72 13.49
N ARG A 8 43.62 26.88 12.52
CA ARG A 8 43.31 26.61 11.11
C ARG A 8 43.11 25.10 10.84
N PHE A 9 43.88 24.24 11.50
CA PHE A 9 43.74 22.82 11.38
C PHE A 9 42.43 22.33 12.03
N LEU A 10 42.08 22.87 13.20
CA LEU A 10 40.80 22.53 13.88
C LEU A 10 39.59 23.04 13.09
N SER A 11 39.64 24.21 12.46
CA SER A 11 38.55 24.71 11.61
C SER A 11 38.35 23.87 10.36
N LEU A 12 39.45 23.44 9.71
CA LEU A 12 39.38 22.53 8.56
C LEU A 12 38.78 21.16 8.92
N TRP A 13 39.14 20.60 10.09
CA TRP A 13 38.55 19.35 10.58
C TRP A 13 37.07 19.49 10.91
N LEU A 14 36.64 20.59 11.52
CA LEU A 14 35.24 20.86 11.83
C LEU A 14 34.42 21.07 10.53
N THR A 15 34.98 21.75 9.54
CA THR A 15 34.31 21.92 8.23
C THR A 15 34.18 20.57 7.49
N LEU A 16 35.21 19.74 7.54
CA LEU A 16 35.17 18.41 6.93
C LEU A 16 34.15 17.50 7.62
N LEU A 17 34.06 17.53 8.95
CA LEU A 17 33.03 16.81 9.71
C LEU A 17 31.62 17.31 9.39
N MET A 18 31.44 18.63 9.23
CA MET A 18 30.17 19.22 8.88
C MET A 18 29.74 18.87 7.43
N VAL A 19 30.66 18.85 6.50
CA VAL A 19 30.40 18.39 5.11
C VAL A 19 30.10 16.89 5.10
N LEU A 20 30.83 16.09 5.88
CA LEU A 20 30.60 14.64 5.97
C LEU A 20 29.23 14.33 6.63
N SER A 21 28.77 15.14 7.60
CA SER A 21 27.44 15.01 8.20
C SER A 21 26.30 15.39 7.26
N LEU A 22 26.53 16.29 6.30
CA LEU A 22 25.55 16.66 5.28
C LEU A 22 25.38 15.56 4.21
N THR A 23 26.39 14.72 4.00
CA THR A 23 26.29 13.59 3.05
C THR A 23 25.63 12.34 3.66
N THR A 24 25.51 12.25 4.99
CA THR A 24 24.81 11.14 5.66
C THR A 24 23.29 11.29 5.67
N GLY A 25 22.76 12.42 5.20
CA GLY A 25 21.32 12.64 5.00
C GLY A 25 20.78 12.11 3.67
N MET A 26 21.57 11.37 2.88
CA MET A 26 21.06 10.67 1.72
C MET A 26 20.19 9.49 2.21
N SER A 27 18.89 9.65 2.04
CA SER A 27 17.95 8.53 2.19
C SER A 27 18.37 7.45 1.18
N PHE A 28 18.96 6.37 1.67
CA PHE A 28 19.08 5.17 0.87
C PHE A 28 17.67 4.61 0.71
N THR A 29 17.01 4.92 -0.39
CA THR A 29 15.90 4.10 -0.82
C THR A 29 16.49 2.74 -1.12
N ALA A 30 16.10 1.73 -0.34
CA ALA A 30 16.44 0.35 -0.68
C ALA A 30 15.80 0.08 -2.06
N ALA A 31 16.64 -0.04 -3.09
CA ALA A 31 16.17 -0.52 -4.37
C ALA A 31 15.95 -2.02 -4.24
N ALA A 32 14.78 -2.51 -4.67
CA ALA A 32 14.52 -3.94 -4.71
C ALA A 32 15.52 -4.60 -5.68
N ALA A 33 16.08 -5.75 -5.29
CA ALA A 33 16.91 -6.54 -6.18
C ALA A 33 16.03 -7.39 -7.12
N ASP A 34 16.61 -7.89 -8.22
CA ASP A 34 15.92 -8.69 -9.25
C ASP A 34 15.08 -9.87 -8.71
N HIS A 35 15.38 -10.33 -7.50
CA HIS A 35 14.72 -11.48 -6.86
C HIS A 35 13.95 -11.11 -5.60
N ASP A 36 13.87 -9.84 -5.24
CA ASP A 36 13.11 -9.40 -4.08
C ASP A 36 11.61 -9.50 -4.36
N ILE A 37 10.88 -10.05 -3.40
CA ILE A 37 9.41 -10.00 -3.40
C ILE A 37 8.99 -8.71 -2.70
N VAL A 38 8.33 -7.84 -3.45
CA VAL A 38 7.80 -6.57 -2.95
C VAL A 38 6.32 -6.72 -2.66
N VAL A 39 5.93 -6.55 -1.40
CA VAL A 39 4.53 -6.52 -0.99
C VAL A 39 4.14 -5.08 -0.68
N LEU A 40 3.28 -4.51 -1.49
CA LEU A 40 2.63 -3.24 -1.25
C LEU A 40 1.27 -3.53 -0.60
N TYR A 41 0.87 -2.71 0.35
CA TYR A 41 -0.44 -2.91 0.99
C TYR A 41 -1.12 -1.59 1.33
N THR A 42 -2.45 -1.64 1.33
CA THR A 42 -3.33 -0.63 1.90
C THR A 42 -4.13 -1.23 3.04
N ASN A 43 -4.56 -0.39 3.97
CA ASN A 43 -5.36 -0.74 5.13
C ASN A 43 -6.14 0.47 5.60
N ASP A 44 -7.41 0.31 5.92
CA ASP A 44 -8.26 1.38 6.47
C ASP A 44 -8.26 2.67 5.61
N VAL A 45 -8.34 2.53 4.29
CA VAL A 45 -8.31 3.68 3.38
C VAL A 45 -9.58 4.52 3.46
N HIS A 46 -10.73 3.89 3.81
CA HIS A 46 -12.01 4.58 4.04
C HIS A 46 -12.37 5.59 2.95
N CYS A 47 -12.25 5.18 1.69
CA CYS A 47 -12.51 6.03 0.52
C CYS A 47 -11.58 7.25 0.38
N GLY A 48 -10.44 7.29 1.04
CA GLY A 48 -9.41 8.33 0.93
C GLY A 48 -8.65 8.26 -0.39
N VAL A 49 -9.33 8.58 -1.50
CA VAL A 49 -8.83 8.38 -2.87
C VAL A 49 -7.58 9.18 -3.16
N ASP A 50 -7.47 10.37 -2.57
CA ASP A 50 -6.38 11.33 -2.74
C ASP A 50 -5.61 11.60 -1.43
N ASP A 51 -5.87 10.85 -0.36
CA ASP A 51 -5.16 10.97 0.90
C ASP A 51 -3.72 10.47 0.77
N ASN A 52 -2.77 11.19 1.35
CA ASN A 52 -1.34 10.91 1.27
C ASN A 52 -0.85 10.83 -0.19
N ILE A 53 -0.43 9.65 -0.66
CA ILE A 53 -0.06 9.43 -2.07
C ILE A 53 -1.27 9.15 -2.96
N GLY A 54 -2.42 8.84 -2.36
CA GLY A 54 -3.64 8.44 -3.04
C GLY A 54 -3.50 7.20 -3.92
N TYR A 55 -4.61 6.76 -4.50
CA TYR A 55 -4.61 5.59 -5.39
C TYR A 55 -3.81 5.82 -6.67
N ALA A 56 -3.76 7.04 -7.18
CA ALA A 56 -2.94 7.37 -8.37
C ALA A 56 -1.44 7.25 -8.08
N GLY A 57 -1.00 7.75 -6.91
CA GLY A 57 0.38 7.61 -6.46
C GLY A 57 0.74 6.15 -6.18
N LEU A 58 -0.17 5.39 -5.58
CA LEU A 58 0.02 3.95 -5.34
C LEU A 58 0.18 3.17 -6.65
N ALA A 59 -0.65 3.45 -7.66
CA ALA A 59 -0.54 2.84 -8.98
C ALA A 59 0.80 3.15 -9.65
N LEU A 60 1.25 4.42 -9.56
CA LEU A 60 2.56 4.82 -10.07
C LEU A 60 3.70 4.10 -9.31
N TYR A 61 3.61 4.02 -8.00
CA TYR A 61 4.62 3.35 -7.18
C TYR A 61 4.69 1.85 -7.47
N LYS A 62 3.53 1.17 -7.61
CA LYS A 62 3.49 -0.24 -8.06
C LYS A 62 4.21 -0.41 -9.39
N LYS A 63 3.95 0.49 -10.36
CA LYS A 63 4.62 0.44 -11.66
C LYS A 63 6.14 0.61 -11.55
N GLN A 64 6.62 1.55 -10.71
CA GLN A 64 8.05 1.74 -10.47
C GLN A 64 8.72 0.52 -9.85
N MET A 65 8.02 -0.17 -8.93
CA MET A 65 8.55 -1.41 -8.34
C MET A 65 8.62 -2.55 -9.37
N LEU A 66 7.63 -2.66 -10.26
CA LEU A 66 7.64 -3.64 -11.36
C LEU A 66 8.77 -3.40 -12.38
N GLU A 67 9.34 -2.20 -12.45
CA GLU A 67 10.54 -1.91 -13.24
C GLU A 67 11.83 -2.45 -12.57
N GLN A 68 11.77 -2.75 -11.27
CA GLN A 68 12.92 -3.22 -10.48
C GLN A 68 12.88 -4.74 -10.25
N THR A 69 11.69 -5.31 -10.06
CA THR A 69 11.47 -6.76 -9.88
C THR A 69 10.12 -7.16 -10.45
N PRO A 70 9.98 -8.34 -11.06
CA PRO A 70 8.68 -8.83 -11.50
C PRO A 70 7.79 -9.33 -10.34
N TYR A 71 8.36 -9.49 -9.15
CA TYR A 71 7.67 -10.07 -7.99
C TYR A 71 7.04 -9.00 -7.10
N VAL A 72 6.13 -8.21 -7.66
CA VAL A 72 5.39 -7.15 -6.93
C VAL A 72 3.95 -7.57 -6.72
N VAL A 73 3.50 -7.54 -5.47
CA VAL A 73 2.12 -7.85 -5.07
C VAL A 73 1.51 -6.63 -4.39
N LEU A 74 0.32 -6.23 -4.80
CA LEU A 74 -0.45 -5.19 -4.13
C LEU A 74 -1.69 -5.80 -3.48
N VAL A 75 -1.80 -5.64 -2.16
CA VAL A 75 -2.89 -6.21 -1.36
C VAL A 75 -3.67 -5.12 -0.63
N ASP A 76 -4.96 -5.39 -0.40
CA ASP A 76 -5.80 -4.58 0.47
C ASP A 76 -6.14 -5.37 1.73
N ALA A 77 -5.93 -4.76 2.90
CA ALA A 77 -6.18 -5.36 4.20
C ALA A 77 -7.57 -5.01 4.78
N GLY A 78 -8.45 -4.43 3.95
CA GLY A 78 -9.85 -4.15 4.28
C GLY A 78 -10.13 -2.70 4.64
N ASP A 79 -11.42 -2.43 4.82
CA ASP A 79 -12.00 -1.11 5.12
C ASP A 79 -11.70 -0.06 4.03
N ALA A 80 -11.81 -0.48 2.76
CA ALA A 80 -11.55 0.38 1.62
C ALA A 80 -12.77 1.15 1.13
N ILE A 81 -13.96 0.52 1.12
CA ILE A 81 -15.11 0.96 0.30
C ILE A 81 -16.08 1.91 0.99
N GLN A 82 -15.95 2.11 2.30
CA GLN A 82 -16.83 2.95 3.12
C GLN A 82 -16.02 4.09 3.75
N GLY A 83 -16.62 5.28 3.92
CA GLY A 83 -15.99 6.44 4.57
C GLY A 83 -16.39 7.75 3.93
N ALA A 84 -15.61 8.26 2.99
CA ALA A 84 -15.84 9.54 2.33
C ALA A 84 -17.07 9.54 1.40
N PRO A 85 -17.57 10.72 0.96
CA PRO A 85 -18.76 10.85 0.13
C PRO A 85 -18.76 9.99 -1.15
N ILE A 86 -17.60 9.76 -1.75
CA ILE A 86 -17.47 8.92 -2.95
C ILE A 86 -17.92 7.47 -2.70
N GLY A 87 -17.65 6.94 -1.50
CA GLY A 87 -18.14 5.63 -1.09
C GLY A 87 -19.65 5.62 -0.92
N THR A 88 -20.19 6.58 -0.16
CA THR A 88 -21.61 6.68 0.13
C THR A 88 -22.46 6.92 -1.13
N LEU A 89 -21.99 7.74 -2.08
CA LEU A 89 -22.71 8.05 -3.33
C LEU A 89 -22.87 6.86 -4.27
N SER A 90 -22.03 5.84 -4.11
CA SER A 90 -22.00 4.67 -4.99
C SER A 90 -22.21 3.35 -4.24
N ASP A 91 -22.49 3.43 -2.92
CA ASP A 91 -22.47 2.25 -2.03
C ASP A 91 -21.23 1.38 -2.30
N GLY A 92 -20.04 2.03 -2.27
CA GLY A 92 -18.73 1.41 -2.48
C GLY A 92 -18.33 1.14 -3.93
N GLY A 93 -19.25 1.31 -4.91
CA GLY A 93 -19.01 0.90 -6.30
C GLY A 93 -17.82 1.60 -6.96
N TYR A 94 -17.68 2.91 -6.77
CA TYR A 94 -16.56 3.67 -7.36
C TYR A 94 -15.20 3.23 -6.81
N LEU A 95 -15.13 2.80 -5.55
CA LEU A 95 -13.89 2.31 -4.95
C LEU A 95 -13.45 0.99 -5.60
N ILE A 96 -14.40 0.08 -5.86
CA ILE A 96 -14.11 -1.17 -6.59
C ILE A 96 -13.57 -0.86 -8.00
N ASP A 97 -14.16 0.12 -8.71
CA ASP A 97 -13.68 0.54 -10.02
C ASP A 97 -12.26 1.12 -9.95
N ILE A 98 -11.96 1.92 -8.92
CA ILE A 98 -10.63 2.47 -8.68
C ILE A 98 -9.64 1.34 -8.33
N MET A 99 -9.98 0.44 -7.42
CA MET A 99 -9.13 -0.70 -7.04
C MET A 99 -8.79 -1.58 -8.24
N ASN A 100 -9.77 -1.82 -9.13
CA ASN A 100 -9.57 -2.55 -10.38
C ASN A 100 -8.57 -1.83 -11.31
N LYS A 101 -8.66 -0.50 -11.42
CA LYS A 101 -7.73 0.31 -12.23
C LYS A 101 -6.32 0.38 -11.65
N VAL A 102 -6.20 0.44 -10.34
CA VAL A 102 -4.90 0.38 -9.64
C VAL A 102 -4.24 -0.98 -9.81
N GLY A 103 -5.07 -2.03 -9.95
CA GLY A 103 -4.60 -3.39 -10.18
C GLY A 103 -4.17 -4.08 -8.90
N TYR A 104 -5.06 -4.16 -7.92
CA TYR A 104 -4.85 -4.99 -6.75
C TYR A 104 -4.77 -6.47 -7.16
N ASP A 105 -3.96 -7.23 -6.46
CA ASP A 105 -3.72 -8.65 -6.71
C ASP A 105 -4.47 -9.54 -5.71
N PHE A 106 -4.83 -8.96 -4.55
CA PHE A 106 -5.46 -9.65 -3.45
C PHE A 106 -6.19 -8.65 -2.53
N ALA A 107 -7.34 -9.02 -1.97
CA ALA A 107 -8.04 -8.24 -0.96
C ALA A 107 -8.65 -9.14 0.12
N VAL A 108 -8.71 -8.63 1.35
CA VAL A 108 -9.49 -9.24 2.44
C VAL A 108 -10.57 -8.27 2.90
N PRO A 109 -11.75 -8.72 3.34
CA PRO A 109 -12.76 -7.84 3.86
C PRO A 109 -12.39 -7.37 5.28
N GLY A 110 -12.53 -6.06 5.54
CA GLY A 110 -12.60 -5.49 6.88
C GLY A 110 -14.05 -5.47 7.41
N ASN A 111 -14.28 -4.77 8.50
CA ASN A 111 -15.65 -4.68 9.05
C ASN A 111 -16.54 -3.68 8.29
N HIS A 112 -15.95 -2.67 7.66
CA HIS A 112 -16.68 -1.64 6.92
C HIS A 112 -17.06 -2.04 5.48
N GLU A 113 -16.59 -3.17 4.98
CA GLU A 113 -17.10 -3.75 3.75
C GLU A 113 -18.59 -4.18 3.88
N PHE A 114 -19.08 -4.36 5.10
CA PHE A 114 -20.46 -4.79 5.37
C PHE A 114 -21.43 -3.64 5.62
N ASP A 115 -20.99 -2.39 5.65
CA ASP A 115 -21.82 -1.24 6.03
C ASP A 115 -22.98 -0.96 5.05
N TYR A 116 -22.80 -1.30 3.78
CA TYR A 116 -23.88 -1.23 2.77
C TYR A 116 -24.74 -2.52 2.71
N GLY A 117 -24.54 -3.41 3.67
CA GLY A 117 -25.23 -4.69 3.80
C GLY A 117 -24.60 -5.82 2.97
N MET A 118 -24.80 -7.03 3.46
CA MET A 118 -24.22 -8.25 2.87
C MET A 118 -24.56 -8.45 1.38
N PRO A 119 -25.81 -8.22 0.90
CA PRO A 119 -26.12 -8.36 -0.53
C PRO A 119 -25.28 -7.44 -1.40
N ARG A 120 -25.13 -6.17 -0.96
CA ARG A 120 -24.33 -5.18 -1.69
C ARG A 120 -22.85 -5.55 -1.70
N PHE A 121 -22.32 -5.98 -0.56
CA PHE A 121 -20.93 -6.42 -0.50
C PHE A 121 -20.64 -7.59 -1.45
N LEU A 122 -21.53 -8.59 -1.53
CA LEU A 122 -21.36 -9.69 -2.47
C LEU A 122 -21.39 -9.24 -3.94
N GLU A 123 -22.23 -8.25 -4.30
CA GLU A 123 -22.18 -7.64 -5.63
C GLU A 123 -20.85 -6.97 -5.92
N LEU A 124 -20.32 -6.22 -4.96
CA LEU A 124 -19.03 -5.53 -5.08
C LEU A 124 -17.89 -6.52 -5.17
N ALA A 125 -17.92 -7.58 -4.34
CA ALA A 125 -16.94 -8.65 -4.37
C ALA A 125 -16.88 -9.37 -5.73
N ALA A 126 -18.04 -9.57 -6.36
CA ALA A 126 -18.12 -10.14 -7.70
C ALA A 126 -17.55 -9.23 -8.80
N LYS A 127 -17.48 -7.92 -8.56
CA LYS A 127 -16.91 -6.93 -9.49
C LYS A 127 -15.42 -6.68 -9.27
N LEU A 128 -14.88 -7.00 -8.09
CA LEU A 128 -13.48 -6.81 -7.78
C LEU A 128 -12.64 -7.85 -8.53
N SER A 129 -11.81 -7.39 -9.46
CA SER A 129 -11.05 -8.26 -10.37
C SER A 129 -10.08 -9.20 -9.65
N CYS A 130 -9.44 -8.75 -8.57
CA CYS A 130 -8.55 -9.60 -7.78
C CYS A 130 -9.29 -10.58 -6.87
N GLY A 131 -10.56 -10.29 -6.54
CA GLY A 131 -11.38 -11.03 -5.59
C GLY A 131 -11.07 -10.74 -4.11
N TYR A 132 -12.04 -11.03 -3.26
CA TYR A 132 -11.85 -11.09 -1.81
C TYR A 132 -11.51 -12.51 -1.37
N TYR A 133 -10.67 -12.62 -0.33
CA TYR A 133 -10.24 -13.90 0.25
C TYR A 133 -10.43 -13.84 1.77
N SER A 134 -10.89 -14.94 2.37
CA SER A 134 -10.98 -15.03 3.82
C SER A 134 -11.14 -16.48 4.27
N CYS A 135 -10.26 -16.96 5.14
CA CYS A 135 -10.31 -18.31 5.67
C CYS A 135 -11.22 -18.45 6.91
N ASN A 136 -11.68 -17.34 7.48
CA ASN A 136 -12.47 -17.31 8.72
C ASN A 136 -13.85 -16.65 8.58
N PHE A 137 -14.18 -16.10 7.41
CA PHE A 137 -15.52 -15.59 7.15
C PHE A 137 -16.41 -16.71 6.63
N MET A 138 -17.30 -17.19 7.52
CA MET A 138 -18.06 -18.40 7.33
C MET A 138 -19.56 -18.12 7.14
N ASP A 139 -20.20 -18.82 6.21
CA ASP A 139 -21.67 -18.91 6.17
C ASP A 139 -22.11 -19.93 7.22
N LEU A 140 -22.75 -19.46 8.28
CA LEU A 140 -23.19 -20.30 9.39
C LEU A 140 -24.25 -21.36 8.99
N ARG A 141 -24.93 -21.19 7.86
CA ARG A 141 -25.93 -22.16 7.37
C ARG A 141 -25.25 -23.33 6.67
N THR A 142 -24.13 -23.11 6.01
CA THR A 142 -23.43 -24.14 5.23
C THR A 142 -22.17 -24.66 5.94
N GLY A 143 -21.63 -23.88 6.89
CA GLY A 143 -20.36 -24.17 7.54
C GLY A 143 -19.15 -24.03 6.61
N GLN A 144 -19.31 -23.34 5.48
CA GLN A 144 -18.23 -23.12 4.50
C GLN A 144 -17.79 -21.65 4.51
N THR A 145 -16.58 -21.38 4.04
CA THR A 145 -16.11 -20.00 3.84
C THR A 145 -16.89 -19.33 2.72
N VAL A 146 -17.25 -18.05 2.92
CA VAL A 146 -17.97 -17.25 1.91
C VAL A 146 -17.06 -16.95 0.70
N PHE A 147 -15.78 -16.71 0.96
CA PHE A 147 -14.77 -16.51 -0.07
C PHE A 147 -13.74 -17.63 -0.08
N ALA A 148 -12.95 -17.73 -1.14
CA ALA A 148 -11.81 -18.63 -1.17
C ALA A 148 -10.88 -18.33 0.02
N PRO A 149 -10.36 -19.34 0.71
CA PRO A 149 -9.56 -19.14 1.92
C PRO A 149 -8.14 -18.63 1.63
N TYR A 150 -7.63 -18.83 0.44
CA TYR A 150 -6.30 -18.40 0.01
C TYR A 150 -6.19 -18.32 -1.51
N LYS A 151 -5.11 -17.69 -1.98
CA LYS A 151 -4.71 -17.65 -3.39
C LYS A 151 -3.23 -17.99 -3.50
N MET A 152 -2.88 -18.87 -4.43
CA MET A 152 -1.49 -19.09 -4.80
C MET A 152 -1.10 -18.07 -5.88
N MET A 153 0.04 -17.44 -5.70
CA MET A 153 0.62 -16.51 -6.65
C MET A 153 1.89 -17.13 -7.22
N THR A 154 2.03 -17.13 -8.55
CA THR A 154 3.14 -17.73 -9.27
C THR A 154 3.82 -16.70 -10.14
#